data_5bcd77266c3d11bc0d39e6e914c9458c
#
_entry.id   5bcd77266c3d11bc0d39e6e914c9458c
#
_cell.length_a   1.000
_cell.length_b   1.000
_cell.length_c   1.000
_cell.angle_alpha   90.00
_cell.angle_beta   90.00
_cell.angle_gamma   90.00
#
_symmetry.space_group_name_H-M   'P 1'
#
loop_
_entity.id
_entity.type
_entity.pdbx_description
1 polymer ?
#
loop_
_entity_poly.entity_id
_entity_poly.type
_entity_poly.pdbx_seq_one_letter_code
_entity_poly.pdbx_strand_id
1 'polypeptide(L)'
;PAGVTSDAIVASIDLFPTIMHYAGCQSFKQKIDGINISSFLKNPSLRLRDEYVYIKGGEVHGIRKGDWVYLPKTGNSKFKKGDVPELFNLKQDIGESNNLHLQYLNKVKELQEVMKKYQSTSTMPYSQIRDTLNNDRQYWIQTLVKIADPVISNLSKDQLKKNIPVGRSSSALASSREFITHMEAVGRTIAGIAPWLELGPDNTPEGKLREKYIKMTCKALANSVNPESNDYFNSTATRQILVNSAFLIQGLLQAPTQLWGNLDDTTRKRLIEQWKSTRTMKPGNNNWLLFSAMVECGLKEFSGEWNFPTVERALTSHREWYKGDGVYGDGADFHLDYYNSYVIH
;
A
#
# COMPACT_ATOMS: atom_id res chain seq x y z
N PRO A 1 3.82 0.87 30.31
CA PRO A 1 3.27 1.83 31.27
C PRO A 1 3.45 3.25 30.74
N ALA A 2 2.41 4.09 30.85
CA ALA A 2 2.47 5.48 30.41
C ALA A 2 3.58 6.25 31.16
N GLY A 3 4.32 7.12 30.44
CA GLY A 3 5.35 7.97 31.02
C GLY A 3 6.68 7.27 31.37
N VAL A 4 6.88 6.03 30.94
CA VAL A 4 8.13 5.28 31.15
C VAL A 4 8.97 5.29 29.88
N THR A 5 10.26 5.58 30.02
CA THR A 5 11.27 5.46 28.97
C THR A 5 12.21 4.29 29.24
N SER A 6 12.76 3.69 28.19
CA SER A 6 13.76 2.62 28.29
C SER A 6 14.79 2.78 27.18
N ASP A 7 16.03 2.43 27.45
CA ASP A 7 17.16 2.37 26.53
C ASP A 7 17.39 0.95 25.95
N ALA A 8 16.47 0.02 26.20
CA ALA A 8 16.51 -1.32 25.64
C ALA A 8 16.44 -1.30 24.11
N ILE A 9 17.16 -2.22 23.46
CA ILE A 9 17.11 -2.39 22.02
C ILE A 9 15.79 -3.04 21.64
N VAL A 10 14.93 -2.31 20.91
CA VAL A 10 13.69 -2.77 20.30
C VAL A 10 13.71 -2.41 18.82
N ALA A 11 13.25 -3.30 17.97
CA ALA A 11 13.24 -3.10 16.53
C ALA A 11 11.82 -3.24 15.95
N SER A 12 11.56 -2.62 14.80
CA SER A 12 10.26 -2.72 14.11
C SER A 12 9.87 -4.16 13.76
N ILE A 13 10.85 -5.03 13.50
CA ILE A 13 10.62 -6.46 13.26
C ILE A 13 10.02 -7.20 14.48
N ASP A 14 10.12 -6.64 15.67
CA ASP A 14 9.59 -7.21 16.93
C ASP A 14 8.07 -6.96 17.08
N LEU A 15 7.52 -6.01 16.31
CA LEU A 15 6.08 -5.70 16.33
C LEU A 15 5.23 -6.87 15.86
N PHE A 16 5.63 -7.52 14.77
CA PHE A 16 4.86 -8.62 14.19
C PHE A 16 4.68 -9.78 15.19
N PRO A 17 5.74 -10.41 15.74
CA PRO A 17 5.56 -11.50 16.71
C PRO A 17 4.85 -11.05 17.99
N THR A 18 4.97 -9.79 18.38
CA THR A 18 4.28 -9.25 19.55
C THR A 18 2.78 -9.10 19.32
N ILE A 19 2.38 -8.56 18.18
CA ILE A 19 0.96 -8.45 17.78
C ILE A 19 0.34 -9.84 17.67
N MET A 20 1.03 -10.79 17.04
CA MET A 20 0.56 -12.16 16.92
C MET A 20 0.38 -12.85 18.27
N HIS A 21 1.28 -12.58 19.23
CA HIS A 21 1.13 -13.06 20.62
C HIS A 21 -0.16 -12.53 21.26
N TYR A 22 -0.43 -11.22 21.14
CA TYR A 22 -1.66 -10.62 21.68
C TYR A 22 -2.93 -11.09 20.93
N ALA A 23 -2.80 -11.46 19.67
CA ALA A 23 -3.88 -12.06 18.88
C ALA A 23 -4.14 -13.55 19.21
N GLY A 24 -3.39 -14.15 20.16
CA GLY A 24 -3.57 -15.54 20.56
C GLY A 24 -2.97 -16.57 19.60
N CYS A 25 -2.14 -16.16 18.63
CA CYS A 25 -1.46 -17.07 17.73
C CYS A 25 -0.29 -17.79 18.44
N GLN A 26 -0.33 -19.13 18.45
CA GLN A 26 0.59 -19.92 19.28
C GLN A 26 1.93 -20.26 18.62
N SER A 27 2.05 -20.25 17.30
CA SER A 27 3.31 -20.59 16.62
C SER A 27 3.38 -20.07 15.19
N PHE A 28 4.61 -19.83 14.73
CA PHE A 28 4.93 -19.57 13.33
C PHE A 28 5.56 -20.80 12.71
N LYS A 29 5.16 -21.18 11.51
CA LYS A 29 5.81 -22.26 10.75
C LYS A 29 7.19 -21.83 10.22
N GLN A 30 7.41 -20.53 10.07
CA GLN A 30 8.65 -19.96 9.55
C GLN A 30 9.45 -19.31 10.65
N LYS A 31 10.78 -19.43 10.57
CA LYS A 31 11.71 -18.72 11.44
C LYS A 31 11.65 -17.22 11.10
N ILE A 32 11.44 -16.38 12.09
CA ILE A 32 11.43 -14.92 11.97
C ILE A 32 12.54 -14.32 12.83
N ASP A 33 13.06 -13.16 12.41
CA ASP A 33 14.15 -12.48 13.13
C ASP A 33 13.65 -11.59 14.27
N GLY A 34 12.36 -11.22 14.25
CA GLY A 34 11.73 -10.47 15.33
C GLY A 34 11.48 -11.32 16.56
N ILE A 35 11.52 -10.70 17.73
CA ILE A 35 11.20 -11.33 19.02
C ILE A 35 9.91 -10.76 19.60
N ASN A 36 9.18 -11.59 20.34
CA ASN A 36 8.01 -11.11 21.07
C ASN A 36 8.45 -10.27 22.28
N ILE A 37 8.12 -8.98 22.26
CA ILE A 37 8.49 -8.02 23.32
C ILE A 37 7.35 -7.76 24.32
N SER A 38 6.31 -8.59 24.37
CA SER A 38 5.17 -8.39 25.28
C SER A 38 5.56 -8.34 26.76
N SER A 39 6.56 -9.09 27.18
CA SER A 39 7.12 -9.04 28.54
C SER A 39 7.82 -7.71 28.82
N PHE A 40 8.60 -7.19 27.87
CA PHE A 40 9.23 -5.87 27.94
C PHE A 40 8.18 -4.74 28.03
N LEU A 41 7.11 -4.79 27.25
CA LEU A 41 6.04 -3.81 27.32
C LEU A 41 5.35 -3.75 28.69
N LYS A 42 5.34 -4.87 29.42
CA LYS A 42 4.85 -4.94 30.82
C LYS A 42 5.90 -4.50 31.83
N ASN A 43 7.17 -4.79 31.58
CA ASN A 43 8.30 -4.43 32.43
C ASN A 43 9.46 -3.85 31.60
N PRO A 44 9.52 -2.52 31.42
CA PRO A 44 10.52 -1.84 30.59
C PRO A 44 11.98 -1.95 31.08
N SER A 45 12.22 -2.54 32.27
CA SER A 45 13.57 -2.84 32.77
C SER A 45 14.17 -4.10 32.16
N LEU A 46 13.37 -4.91 31.48
CA LEU A 46 13.85 -6.11 30.82
C LEU A 46 14.71 -5.78 29.61
N ARG A 47 15.74 -6.58 29.39
CA ARG A 47 16.59 -6.57 28.20
C ARG A 47 16.34 -7.87 27.45
N LEU A 48 15.63 -7.82 26.35
CA LEU A 48 15.30 -9.01 25.55
C LEU A 48 16.28 -9.23 24.41
N ARG A 49 17.08 -8.21 24.10
CA ARG A 49 18.07 -8.21 23.03
C ARG A 49 19.26 -7.36 23.43
N ASP A 50 20.47 -7.91 23.32
CA ASP A 50 21.71 -7.20 23.59
C ASP A 50 22.36 -6.62 22.35
N GLU A 51 22.04 -7.19 21.18
CA GLU A 51 22.65 -6.82 19.90
C GLU A 51 21.60 -6.72 18.79
N TYR A 52 21.83 -5.81 17.86
CA TYR A 52 21.01 -5.60 16.68
C TYR A 52 21.88 -5.33 15.47
N VAL A 53 21.58 -6.01 14.35
CA VAL A 53 22.37 -5.95 13.11
C VAL A 53 21.66 -5.08 12.10
N TYR A 54 22.37 -4.13 11.52
CA TYR A 54 21.89 -3.30 10.43
C TYR A 54 22.16 -4.02 9.10
N ILE A 55 21.09 -4.36 8.38
CA ILE A 55 21.16 -5.05 7.10
C ILE A 55 20.63 -4.13 6.01
N LYS A 56 21.34 -4.04 4.88
CA LYS A 56 20.94 -3.32 3.69
C LYS A 56 21.30 -4.13 2.45
N GLY A 57 20.31 -4.40 1.59
CA GLY A 57 20.55 -5.18 0.37
C GLY A 57 21.06 -6.60 0.59
N GLY A 58 20.76 -7.21 1.76
CA GLY A 58 21.25 -8.54 2.14
C GLY A 58 22.65 -8.56 2.74
N GLU A 59 23.32 -7.40 2.85
CA GLU A 59 24.63 -7.27 3.47
C GLU A 59 24.54 -6.67 4.86
N VAL A 60 25.46 -7.11 5.74
CA VAL A 60 25.59 -6.55 7.09
C VAL A 60 26.36 -5.24 7.01
N HIS A 61 25.67 -4.14 7.28
CA HIS A 61 26.20 -2.77 7.23
C HIS A 61 26.67 -2.24 8.57
N GLY A 62 26.32 -2.88 9.67
CA GLY A 62 26.73 -2.47 10.99
C GLY A 62 26.10 -3.30 12.08
N ILE A 63 26.53 -3.03 13.33
CA ILE A 63 26.01 -3.69 14.51
C ILE A 63 25.88 -2.69 15.66
N ARG A 64 24.82 -2.82 16.43
CA ARG A 64 24.66 -2.24 17.76
C ARG A 64 24.74 -3.36 18.80
N LYS A 65 25.57 -3.14 19.83
CA LYS A 65 25.63 -4.01 21.02
C LYS A 65 25.65 -3.16 22.28
N GLY A 66 24.58 -3.24 23.05
CA GLY A 66 24.36 -2.34 24.18
C GLY A 66 24.32 -0.87 23.70
N ASP A 67 25.19 -0.05 24.28
CA ASP A 67 25.31 1.37 23.96
C ASP A 67 26.22 1.67 22.76
N TRP A 68 26.91 0.65 22.21
CA TRP A 68 27.90 0.83 21.15
C TRP A 68 27.33 0.50 19.77
N VAL A 69 27.58 1.39 18.80
CA VAL A 69 27.27 1.18 17.36
C VAL A 69 28.59 1.16 16.59
N TYR A 70 28.76 0.14 15.76
CA TYR A 70 29.89 0.01 14.84
C TYR A 70 29.42 -0.12 13.40
N LEU A 71 29.99 0.71 12.53
CA LEU A 71 29.74 0.74 11.08
C LEU A 71 31.08 0.54 10.37
N PRO A 72 31.33 -0.61 9.71
CA PRO A 72 32.63 -0.92 9.10
C PRO A 72 32.93 -0.12 7.84
N LYS A 73 31.86 0.35 7.13
CA LYS A 73 31.97 1.16 5.90
C LYS A 73 30.83 2.17 5.87
N THR A 74 31.15 3.41 5.63
CA THR A 74 30.14 4.48 5.58
C THR A 74 29.89 4.93 4.14
N GLY A 75 29.03 4.20 3.45
CA GLY A 75 28.53 4.65 2.13
C GLY A 75 27.59 5.87 2.19
N ASN A 76 27.16 6.29 3.39
CA ASN A 76 26.18 7.37 3.61
C ASN A 76 26.41 8.17 4.88
N SER A 77 27.66 8.30 5.37
CA SER A 77 27.89 9.12 6.54
C SER A 77 27.66 10.61 6.22
N LYS A 78 27.15 11.36 7.19
CA LYS A 78 27.10 12.82 7.15
C LYS A 78 28.50 13.43 6.99
N PHE A 79 29.54 12.64 7.22
CA PHE A 79 30.96 12.97 7.08
C PHE A 79 31.43 12.47 5.69
N LYS A 80 31.39 13.35 4.73
CA LYS A 80 31.93 13.11 3.39
C LYS A 80 33.43 12.85 3.50
N LYS A 81 33.86 11.56 3.43
CA LYS A 81 35.06 11.07 2.78
C LYS A 81 35.41 9.64 3.21
N GLY A 82 35.24 8.71 2.26
CA GLY A 82 36.00 7.48 2.23
C GLY A 82 35.58 6.42 3.26
N ASP A 83 35.81 5.19 2.95
CA ASP A 83 35.57 3.95 3.70
C ASP A 83 36.24 3.91 5.11
N VAL A 84 35.96 4.87 5.97
CA VAL A 84 36.49 4.90 7.33
C VAL A 84 35.46 4.22 8.23
N PRO A 85 35.88 3.23 9.05
CA PRO A 85 35.02 2.65 10.07
C PRO A 85 34.57 3.69 11.09
N GLU A 86 33.35 3.54 11.60
CA GLU A 86 32.79 4.44 12.61
C GLU A 86 32.39 3.64 13.86
N LEU A 87 32.66 4.20 15.01
CA LEU A 87 32.27 3.69 16.32
C LEU A 87 31.66 4.81 17.14
N PHE A 88 30.47 4.58 17.68
CA PHE A 88 29.76 5.54 18.51
C PHE A 88 29.32 4.91 19.84
N ASN A 89 29.23 5.73 20.87
CA ASN A 89 28.61 5.36 22.15
C ASN A 89 27.32 6.14 22.34
N LEU A 90 26.17 5.53 22.08
CA LEU A 90 24.86 6.17 22.10
C LEU A 90 24.43 6.70 23.48
N LYS A 91 25.02 6.19 24.57
CA LYS A 91 24.76 6.71 25.92
C LYS A 91 25.35 8.11 26.13
N GLN A 92 26.47 8.39 25.47
CA GLN A 92 27.18 9.66 25.58
C GLN A 92 26.89 10.58 24.40
N ASP A 93 26.60 10.01 23.24
CA ASP A 93 26.43 10.70 21.97
C ASP A 93 25.33 10.01 21.14
N ILE A 94 24.07 10.29 21.49
CA ILE A 94 22.90 9.74 20.77
C ILE A 94 22.82 10.27 19.33
N GLY A 95 23.49 11.38 19.03
CA GLY A 95 23.52 11.99 17.70
C GLY A 95 24.61 11.43 16.78
N GLU A 96 25.42 10.47 17.27
CA GLU A 96 26.52 9.85 16.49
C GLU A 96 27.44 10.92 15.87
N SER A 97 27.80 11.94 16.65
CA SER A 97 28.55 13.10 16.17
C SER A 97 30.07 12.93 16.34
N ASN A 98 30.51 12.07 17.26
CA ASN A 98 31.91 11.86 17.61
C ASN A 98 32.34 10.42 17.33
N ASN A 99 33.11 10.23 16.23
CA ASN A 99 33.63 8.93 15.86
C ASN A 99 34.78 8.48 16.79
N LEU A 100 34.56 7.47 17.59
CA LEU A 100 35.48 6.94 18.61
C LEU A 100 36.34 5.78 18.10
N HIS A 101 36.30 5.42 16.83
CA HIS A 101 36.88 4.19 16.30
C HIS A 101 38.41 4.10 16.55
N LEU A 102 39.17 5.21 16.43
CA LEU A 102 40.60 5.22 16.71
C LEU A 102 40.94 5.14 18.22
N GLN A 103 40.00 5.57 19.07
CA GLN A 103 40.21 5.64 20.52
C GLN A 103 39.91 4.29 21.19
N TYR A 104 38.99 3.48 20.63
CA TYR A 104 38.51 2.24 21.26
C TYR A 104 38.72 1.03 20.34
N LEU A 105 39.96 0.78 19.88
CA LEU A 105 40.29 -0.31 18.96
C LEU A 105 39.90 -1.70 19.47
N ASN A 106 39.95 -1.94 20.78
CA ASN A 106 39.52 -3.20 21.36
C ASN A 106 38.00 -3.40 21.24
N LYS A 107 37.21 -2.32 21.40
CA LYS A 107 35.78 -2.36 21.20
C LYS A 107 35.42 -2.59 19.74
N VAL A 108 36.15 -1.97 18.82
CA VAL A 108 35.99 -2.21 17.37
C VAL A 108 36.21 -3.71 17.07
N LYS A 109 37.31 -4.31 17.56
CA LYS A 109 37.58 -5.74 17.37
C LYS A 109 36.47 -6.63 17.93
N GLU A 110 36.00 -6.33 19.14
CA GLU A 110 34.87 -7.06 19.75
C GLU A 110 33.63 -7.04 18.86
N LEU A 111 33.23 -5.87 18.37
CA LEU A 111 32.05 -5.70 17.55
C LEU A 111 32.21 -6.31 16.16
N GLN A 112 33.41 -6.29 15.60
CA GLN A 112 33.75 -6.99 14.36
C GLN A 112 33.58 -8.51 14.49
N GLU A 113 34.04 -9.11 15.62
CA GLU A 113 33.84 -10.55 15.84
C GLU A 113 32.36 -10.90 16.02
N VAL A 114 31.58 -10.07 16.70
CA VAL A 114 30.14 -10.27 16.81
C VAL A 114 29.48 -10.16 15.41
N MET A 115 29.87 -9.17 14.62
CA MET A 115 29.33 -8.94 13.28
C MET A 115 29.62 -10.11 12.32
N LYS A 116 30.80 -10.75 12.41
CA LYS A 116 31.16 -11.93 11.60
C LYS A 116 30.16 -13.09 11.75
N LYS A 117 29.59 -13.29 12.93
CA LYS A 117 28.58 -14.33 13.17
C LYS A 117 27.36 -14.15 12.26
N TYR A 118 26.98 -12.90 12.01
CA TYR A 118 25.84 -12.57 11.17
C TYR A 118 26.19 -12.56 9.69
N GLN A 119 27.43 -12.24 9.33
CA GLN A 119 27.91 -12.33 7.95
C GLN A 119 27.92 -13.77 7.43
N SER A 120 28.27 -14.73 8.29
CA SER A 120 28.29 -16.16 7.92
C SER A 120 26.88 -16.77 7.79
N THR A 121 25.88 -16.20 8.49
CA THR A 121 24.47 -16.63 8.41
C THR A 121 23.68 -15.88 7.35
N SER A 122 24.15 -14.73 6.89
CA SER A 122 23.51 -13.85 5.89
C SER A 122 23.89 -14.23 4.44
N THR A 123 24.67 -15.26 4.21
CA THR A 123 25.04 -15.73 2.86
C THR A 123 23.95 -16.61 2.25
N MET A 124 22.75 -16.11 2.10
CA MET A 124 22.02 -16.49 0.88
C MET A 124 22.76 -15.82 -0.28
N PRO A 125 23.29 -16.57 -1.25
CA PRO A 125 23.86 -15.99 -2.45
C PRO A 125 22.82 -15.01 -3.07
N TYR A 126 23.28 -13.89 -3.60
CA TYR A 126 22.40 -12.92 -4.29
C TYR A 126 21.50 -13.59 -5.34
N SER A 127 21.98 -14.70 -5.93
CA SER A 127 21.18 -15.59 -6.79
C SER A 127 19.96 -16.19 -6.07
N GLN A 128 20.11 -16.67 -4.84
CA GLN A 128 18.99 -17.24 -4.06
C GLN A 128 18.01 -16.17 -3.57
N ILE A 129 18.51 -14.97 -3.19
CA ILE A 129 17.66 -13.82 -2.90
C ILE A 129 16.87 -13.41 -4.14
N ARG A 130 17.53 -13.37 -5.30
CA ARG A 130 16.90 -13.08 -6.59
C ARG A 130 15.85 -14.13 -6.96
N ASP A 131 16.11 -15.40 -6.72
CA ASP A 131 15.17 -16.49 -6.99
C ASP A 131 13.97 -16.45 -6.03
N THR A 132 14.18 -16.12 -4.76
CA THR A 132 13.11 -15.89 -3.79
C THR A 132 12.25 -14.70 -4.19
N LEU A 133 12.85 -13.56 -4.55
CA LEU A 133 12.14 -12.38 -5.03
C LEU A 133 11.38 -12.64 -6.34
N ASN A 134 11.94 -13.44 -7.24
CA ASN A 134 11.25 -13.86 -8.46
C ASN A 134 10.06 -14.76 -8.15
N ASN A 135 10.19 -15.69 -7.20
CA ASN A 135 9.10 -16.54 -6.74
C ASN A 135 8.00 -15.73 -6.06
N ASP A 136 8.36 -14.74 -5.23
CA ASP A 136 7.42 -13.84 -4.58
C ASP A 136 6.67 -12.99 -5.62
N ARG A 137 7.40 -12.44 -6.61
CA ARG A 137 6.77 -11.70 -7.70
C ARG A 137 5.80 -12.56 -8.51
N GLN A 138 6.18 -13.79 -8.84
CA GLN A 138 5.29 -14.73 -9.52
C GLN A 138 4.04 -15.05 -8.68
N TYR A 139 4.21 -15.27 -7.38
CA TYR A 139 3.10 -15.47 -6.46
C TYR A 139 2.16 -14.27 -6.41
N TRP A 140 2.71 -13.05 -6.32
CA TRP A 140 1.93 -11.81 -6.35
C TRP A 140 1.15 -11.65 -7.66
N ILE A 141 1.79 -11.92 -8.81
CA ILE A 141 1.13 -11.86 -10.12
C ILE A 141 0.01 -12.91 -10.23
N GLN A 142 0.26 -14.14 -9.80
CA GLN A 142 -0.76 -15.19 -9.78
C GLN A 142 -1.96 -14.81 -8.91
N THR A 143 -1.70 -14.24 -7.75
CA THR A 143 -2.75 -13.77 -6.83
C THR A 143 -3.54 -12.62 -7.44
N LEU A 144 -2.86 -11.63 -8.03
CA LEU A 144 -3.48 -10.52 -8.74
C LEU A 144 -4.40 -11.02 -9.86
N VAL A 145 -3.90 -11.93 -10.68
CA VAL A 145 -4.68 -12.54 -11.78
C VAL A 145 -5.88 -13.30 -11.23
N LYS A 146 -5.70 -14.11 -10.18
CA LYS A 146 -6.79 -14.88 -9.55
C LYS A 146 -7.92 -13.96 -9.07
N ILE A 147 -7.61 -12.76 -8.58
CA ILE A 147 -8.59 -11.78 -8.13
C ILE A 147 -9.23 -11.04 -9.33
N ALA A 148 -8.41 -10.62 -10.30
CA ALA A 148 -8.87 -9.76 -11.39
C ALA A 148 -9.59 -10.52 -12.52
N ASP A 149 -9.16 -11.74 -12.84
CA ASP A 149 -9.67 -12.49 -14.00
C ASP A 149 -11.19 -12.70 -13.98
N PRO A 150 -11.82 -13.11 -12.86
CA PRO A 150 -13.27 -13.29 -12.81
C PRO A 150 -14.04 -12.03 -13.20
N VAL A 151 -13.55 -10.86 -12.84
CA VAL A 151 -14.20 -9.57 -13.13
C VAL A 151 -13.89 -9.11 -14.54
N ILE A 152 -12.62 -8.95 -14.88
CA ILE A 152 -12.18 -8.35 -16.15
C ILE A 152 -12.49 -9.26 -17.35
N SER A 153 -12.23 -10.57 -17.22
CA SER A 153 -12.50 -11.52 -18.29
C SER A 153 -14.00 -11.62 -18.63
N ASN A 154 -14.87 -11.66 -17.62
CA ASN A 154 -16.32 -11.72 -17.85
C ASN A 154 -16.86 -10.42 -18.43
N LEU A 155 -16.46 -9.26 -17.88
CA LEU A 155 -16.91 -7.95 -18.39
C LEU A 155 -16.43 -7.72 -19.84
N SER A 156 -15.21 -8.14 -20.17
CA SER A 156 -14.69 -8.02 -21.54
C SER A 156 -15.48 -8.87 -22.56
N LYS A 157 -16.19 -9.90 -22.09
CA LYS A 157 -17.05 -10.78 -22.91
C LYS A 157 -18.54 -10.44 -22.82
N ASP A 158 -18.88 -9.35 -22.13
CA ASP A 158 -20.29 -8.96 -21.89
C ASP A 158 -21.09 -10.03 -21.12
N GLN A 159 -20.47 -10.65 -20.11
CA GLN A 159 -21.01 -11.77 -19.34
C GLN A 159 -20.82 -11.61 -17.82
N LEU A 160 -20.44 -10.44 -17.33
CA LEU A 160 -20.13 -10.24 -15.91
C LEU A 160 -21.37 -10.48 -15.04
N LYS A 161 -22.48 -9.83 -15.33
CA LYS A 161 -23.74 -9.96 -14.59
C LYS A 161 -24.30 -11.37 -14.64
N LYS A 162 -24.12 -12.05 -15.76
CA LYS A 162 -24.56 -13.43 -15.97
C LYS A 162 -23.75 -14.43 -15.12
N ASN A 163 -22.43 -14.27 -15.10
CA ASN A 163 -21.53 -15.28 -14.55
C ASN A 163 -21.15 -15.02 -13.08
N ILE A 164 -21.35 -13.78 -12.60
CA ILE A 164 -21.10 -13.39 -11.21
C ILE A 164 -22.41 -12.89 -10.60
N PRO A 165 -23.25 -13.79 -10.06
CA PRO A 165 -24.51 -13.40 -9.45
C PRO A 165 -24.28 -12.59 -8.17
N VAL A 166 -25.15 -11.62 -7.91
CA VAL A 166 -25.07 -10.78 -6.71
C VAL A 166 -25.58 -11.57 -5.49
N GLY A 167 -24.67 -11.79 -4.53
CA GLY A 167 -25.03 -12.34 -3.22
C GLY A 167 -25.85 -11.34 -2.41
N ARG A 168 -26.92 -11.78 -1.74
CA ARG A 168 -27.83 -10.94 -0.96
C ARG A 168 -28.00 -11.51 0.44
N SER A 169 -28.03 -10.64 1.45
CA SER A 169 -28.60 -11.00 2.75
C SER A 169 -30.12 -10.90 2.68
N SER A 170 -30.82 -11.69 3.49
CA SER A 170 -32.30 -11.67 3.56
C SER A 170 -32.88 -10.30 3.97
N SER A 171 -32.09 -9.46 4.63
CA SER A 171 -32.46 -8.12 5.11
C SER A 171 -32.14 -6.98 4.13
N ALA A 172 -31.42 -7.24 3.03
CA ALA A 172 -31.03 -6.19 2.09
C ALA A 172 -32.19 -5.84 1.15
N LEU A 173 -32.45 -4.53 0.96
CA LEU A 173 -33.30 -4.03 -0.10
C LEU A 173 -32.75 -4.51 -1.46
N ALA A 174 -33.45 -5.47 -2.04
CA ALA A 174 -32.96 -6.26 -3.18
C ALA A 174 -32.54 -5.42 -4.39
N SER A 175 -33.29 -4.34 -4.67
CA SER A 175 -33.13 -3.54 -5.87
C SER A 175 -31.86 -2.69 -5.92
N SER A 176 -31.33 -2.21 -4.79
CA SER A 176 -30.18 -1.31 -4.79
C SER A 176 -28.84 -2.03 -5.03
N ARG A 177 -28.68 -3.28 -4.57
CA ARG A 177 -27.43 -4.03 -4.66
C ARG A 177 -27.09 -4.49 -6.06
N GLU A 178 -28.09 -4.82 -6.87
CA GLU A 178 -27.86 -5.30 -8.26
C GLU A 178 -27.16 -4.26 -9.12
N PHE A 179 -27.49 -2.98 -8.93
CA PHE A 179 -26.94 -1.90 -9.75
C PHE A 179 -25.52 -1.46 -9.35
N ILE A 180 -25.10 -1.76 -8.12
CA ILE A 180 -23.83 -1.24 -7.58
C ILE A 180 -22.75 -2.30 -7.46
N THR A 181 -23.08 -3.56 -7.17
CA THR A 181 -22.11 -4.61 -6.84
C THR A 181 -21.11 -4.84 -7.96
N HIS A 182 -21.57 -4.97 -9.19
CA HIS A 182 -20.68 -5.21 -10.33
C HIS A 182 -19.80 -3.99 -10.63
N MET A 183 -20.37 -2.77 -10.58
CA MET A 183 -19.60 -1.56 -10.77
C MET A 183 -18.55 -1.37 -9.69
N GLU A 184 -18.88 -1.70 -8.43
CA GLU A 184 -17.93 -1.67 -7.32
C GLU A 184 -16.80 -2.68 -7.53
N ALA A 185 -17.13 -3.92 -7.89
CA ALA A 185 -16.13 -4.94 -8.19
C ALA A 185 -15.17 -4.48 -9.31
N VAL A 186 -15.70 -3.90 -10.38
CA VAL A 186 -14.90 -3.41 -11.52
C VAL A 186 -14.03 -2.23 -11.12
N GLY A 187 -14.58 -1.19 -10.48
CA GLY A 187 -13.83 -0.01 -10.07
C GLY A 187 -12.66 -0.35 -9.15
N ARG A 188 -12.90 -1.18 -8.12
CA ARG A 188 -11.86 -1.60 -7.18
C ARG A 188 -10.82 -2.54 -7.81
N THR A 189 -11.26 -3.45 -8.69
CA THR A 189 -10.33 -4.34 -9.43
C THR A 189 -9.41 -3.51 -10.32
N ILE A 190 -9.95 -2.57 -11.09
CA ILE A 190 -9.14 -1.73 -11.97
C ILE A 190 -8.18 -0.85 -11.15
N ALA A 191 -8.63 -0.22 -10.07
CA ALA A 191 -7.75 0.53 -9.18
C ALA A 191 -6.58 -0.33 -8.64
N GLY A 192 -6.87 -1.60 -8.29
CA GLY A 192 -5.85 -2.51 -7.77
C GLY A 192 -4.83 -2.99 -8.80
N ILE A 193 -5.24 -3.18 -10.06
CA ILE A 193 -4.35 -3.71 -11.11
C ILE A 193 -3.70 -2.62 -11.99
N ALA A 194 -4.21 -1.40 -11.96
CA ALA A 194 -3.79 -0.32 -12.85
C ALA A 194 -2.27 -0.03 -12.78
N PRO A 195 -1.61 0.05 -11.60
CA PRO A 195 -0.17 0.28 -11.54
C PRO A 195 0.64 -0.83 -12.23
N TRP A 196 0.16 -2.08 -12.17
CA TRP A 196 0.79 -3.19 -12.87
C TRP A 196 0.56 -3.11 -14.38
N LEU A 197 -0.63 -2.73 -14.83
CA LEU A 197 -0.93 -2.56 -16.24
C LEU A 197 -0.14 -1.40 -16.88
N GLU A 198 0.08 -0.30 -16.13
CA GLU A 198 0.82 0.86 -16.63
C GLU A 198 2.28 0.56 -16.96
N LEU A 199 2.86 -0.52 -16.42
CA LEU A 199 4.19 -0.99 -16.83
C LEU A 199 4.26 -1.37 -18.33
N GLY A 200 3.11 -1.57 -18.96
CA GLY A 200 3.00 -1.87 -20.38
C GLY A 200 3.45 -3.28 -20.77
N PRO A 201 3.29 -3.64 -22.05
CA PRO A 201 3.73 -4.92 -22.58
C PRO A 201 5.26 -4.96 -22.77
N ASP A 202 5.83 -6.17 -22.61
CA ASP A 202 7.21 -6.48 -22.97
C ASP A 202 7.33 -7.96 -23.41
N ASN A 203 8.53 -8.39 -23.78
CA ASN A 203 8.80 -9.75 -24.28
C ASN A 203 8.78 -10.84 -23.20
N THR A 204 8.69 -10.47 -21.91
CA THR A 204 8.63 -11.43 -20.81
C THR A 204 7.25 -12.13 -20.75
N PRO A 205 7.13 -13.29 -20.11
CA PRO A 205 5.84 -13.92 -19.85
C PRO A 205 4.87 -12.98 -19.11
N GLU A 206 5.38 -12.20 -18.15
CA GLU A 206 4.60 -11.21 -17.41
C GLU A 206 4.15 -10.04 -18.30
N GLY A 207 5.03 -9.53 -19.17
CA GLY A 207 4.69 -8.44 -20.10
C GLY A 207 3.62 -8.84 -21.13
N LYS A 208 3.67 -10.09 -21.62
CA LYS A 208 2.61 -10.66 -22.48
C LYS A 208 1.29 -10.81 -21.73
N LEU A 209 1.35 -11.16 -20.46
CA LEU A 209 0.18 -11.24 -19.60
C LEU A 209 -0.43 -9.85 -19.38
N ARG A 210 0.38 -8.82 -19.13
CA ARG A 210 -0.07 -7.41 -19.05
C ARG A 210 -0.75 -6.98 -20.34
N GLU A 211 -0.16 -7.27 -21.50
CA GLU A 211 -0.76 -6.94 -22.80
C GLU A 211 -2.18 -7.53 -22.94
N LYS A 212 -2.33 -8.80 -22.55
CA LYS A 212 -3.64 -9.45 -22.53
C LYS A 212 -4.64 -8.71 -21.65
N TYR A 213 -4.22 -8.38 -20.40
CA TYR A 213 -5.11 -7.72 -19.44
C TYR A 213 -5.40 -6.26 -19.80
N ILE A 214 -4.46 -5.53 -20.40
CA ILE A 214 -4.70 -4.18 -20.95
C ILE A 214 -5.83 -4.23 -22.00
N LYS A 215 -5.70 -5.12 -23.00
CA LYS A 215 -6.74 -5.27 -24.05
C LYS A 215 -8.10 -5.68 -23.47
N MET A 216 -8.10 -6.63 -22.52
CA MET A 216 -9.33 -7.07 -21.86
C MET A 216 -9.96 -5.94 -21.03
N THR A 217 -9.17 -5.17 -20.30
CA THR A 217 -9.66 -4.06 -19.46
C THR A 217 -10.22 -2.94 -20.30
N CYS A 218 -9.58 -2.55 -21.40
CA CYS A 218 -10.13 -1.55 -22.33
C CYS A 218 -11.48 -2.01 -22.90
N LYS A 219 -11.60 -3.27 -23.32
CA LYS A 219 -12.87 -3.82 -23.82
C LYS A 219 -13.93 -3.91 -22.71
N ALA A 220 -13.54 -4.27 -21.50
CA ALA A 220 -14.42 -4.29 -20.32
C ALA A 220 -14.97 -2.88 -20.03
N LEU A 221 -14.13 -1.86 -20.08
CA LEU A 221 -14.55 -0.47 -19.92
C LEU A 221 -15.53 -0.04 -21.01
N ALA A 222 -15.28 -0.40 -22.26
CA ALA A 222 -16.20 -0.11 -23.36
C ALA A 222 -17.58 -0.76 -23.13
N ASN A 223 -17.63 -2.02 -22.72
CA ASN A 223 -18.87 -2.73 -22.41
C ASN A 223 -19.61 -2.06 -21.22
N SER A 224 -18.88 -1.65 -20.17
CA SER A 224 -19.46 -1.08 -18.95
C SER A 224 -20.25 0.22 -19.19
N VAL A 225 -19.91 0.97 -20.23
CA VAL A 225 -20.54 2.26 -20.58
C VAL A 225 -21.33 2.23 -21.91
N ASN A 226 -21.42 1.07 -22.56
CA ASN A 226 -22.20 0.91 -23.75
C ASN A 226 -23.65 0.54 -23.40
N PRO A 227 -24.67 1.40 -23.72
CA PRO A 227 -26.07 1.09 -23.41
C PRO A 227 -26.59 -0.22 -24.03
N GLU A 228 -25.99 -0.69 -25.12
CA GLU A 228 -26.38 -1.94 -25.79
C GLU A 228 -25.73 -3.19 -25.14
N SER A 229 -24.81 -2.99 -24.17
CA SER A 229 -24.14 -4.09 -23.48
C SER A 229 -25.07 -4.68 -22.40
N ASN A 230 -25.05 -6.01 -22.24
CA ASN A 230 -25.70 -6.68 -21.11
C ASN A 230 -25.11 -6.25 -19.76
N ASP A 231 -23.84 -5.85 -19.78
CA ASP A 231 -23.08 -5.44 -18.61
C ASP A 231 -23.06 -3.91 -18.41
N TYR A 232 -23.89 -3.16 -19.15
CA TYR A 232 -24.00 -1.71 -18.99
C TYR A 232 -24.28 -1.28 -17.55
N PHE A 233 -23.52 -0.32 -17.01
CA PHE A 233 -23.70 0.23 -15.67
C PHE A 233 -24.51 1.52 -15.70
N ASN A 234 -25.75 1.45 -15.24
CA ASN A 234 -26.60 2.65 -15.12
C ASN A 234 -26.06 3.58 -14.01
N SER A 235 -25.59 4.76 -14.40
CA SER A 235 -24.96 5.75 -13.52
C SER A 235 -25.93 6.56 -12.65
N THR A 236 -27.23 6.35 -12.75
CA THR A 236 -28.22 7.13 -11.99
C THR A 236 -28.93 6.35 -10.89
N ALA A 237 -28.62 5.06 -10.76
CA ALA A 237 -29.40 4.14 -9.93
C ALA A 237 -29.27 4.40 -8.40
N THR A 238 -28.10 4.78 -7.90
CA THR A 238 -27.89 5.02 -6.47
C THR A 238 -26.72 5.99 -6.21
N ARG A 239 -26.67 6.59 -5.00
CA ARG A 239 -25.54 7.44 -4.58
C ARG A 239 -24.20 6.71 -4.50
N GLN A 240 -24.19 5.37 -4.31
CA GLN A 240 -22.97 4.57 -4.23
C GLN A 240 -22.15 4.63 -5.53
N ILE A 241 -22.76 5.00 -6.63
CA ILE A 241 -22.07 5.18 -7.93
C ILE A 241 -20.98 6.26 -7.84
N LEU A 242 -21.13 7.28 -6.99
CA LEU A 242 -20.09 8.26 -6.73
C LEU A 242 -18.80 7.61 -6.24
N VAL A 243 -18.91 6.71 -5.25
CA VAL A 243 -17.77 5.97 -4.68
C VAL A 243 -17.14 5.05 -5.74
N ASN A 244 -17.97 4.30 -6.46
CA ASN A 244 -17.52 3.35 -7.48
C ASN A 244 -16.81 4.07 -8.64
N SER A 245 -17.32 5.25 -9.05
CA SER A 245 -16.69 6.11 -10.05
C SER A 245 -15.33 6.63 -9.57
N ALA A 246 -15.21 7.02 -8.31
CA ALA A 246 -13.95 7.50 -7.75
C ALA A 246 -12.84 6.43 -7.80
N PHE A 247 -13.15 5.17 -7.44
CA PHE A 247 -12.18 4.06 -7.58
C PHE A 247 -11.82 3.78 -9.04
N LEU A 248 -12.79 3.80 -9.94
CA LEU A 248 -12.51 3.61 -11.37
C LEU A 248 -11.59 4.71 -11.91
N ILE A 249 -11.88 5.97 -11.58
CA ILE A 249 -11.07 7.13 -11.94
C ILE A 249 -9.66 7.00 -11.39
N GLN A 250 -9.51 6.63 -10.11
CA GLN A 250 -8.21 6.38 -9.51
C GLN A 250 -7.39 5.37 -10.32
N GLY A 251 -8.02 4.26 -10.74
CA GLY A 251 -7.36 3.29 -11.60
C GLY A 251 -6.93 3.87 -12.95
N LEU A 252 -7.77 4.67 -13.59
CA LEU A 252 -7.43 5.30 -14.87
C LEU A 252 -6.35 6.38 -14.74
N LEU A 253 -6.32 7.12 -13.62
CA LEU A 253 -5.25 8.06 -13.30
C LEU A 253 -3.91 7.35 -13.04
N GLN A 254 -3.93 6.12 -12.53
CA GLN A 254 -2.75 5.30 -12.30
C GLN A 254 -2.27 4.55 -13.55
N ALA A 255 -3.12 4.46 -14.58
CA ALA A 255 -2.78 3.84 -15.87
C ALA A 255 -3.20 4.73 -17.06
N PRO A 256 -2.73 5.98 -17.12
CA PRO A 256 -3.13 6.94 -18.14
C PRO A 256 -2.70 6.51 -19.54
N THR A 257 -1.55 5.88 -19.68
CA THR A 257 -1.02 5.44 -20.98
C THR A 257 -1.67 4.14 -21.43
N GLN A 258 -1.69 3.14 -20.57
CA GLN A 258 -2.07 1.79 -20.95
C GLN A 258 -3.58 1.54 -20.89
N LEU A 259 -4.32 2.29 -20.10
CA LEU A 259 -5.77 2.20 -20.09
C LEU A 259 -6.42 3.39 -20.81
N TRP A 260 -6.37 4.58 -20.24
CA TRP A 260 -7.05 5.73 -20.83
C TRP A 260 -6.59 6.01 -22.26
N GLY A 261 -5.29 5.97 -22.52
CA GLY A 261 -4.68 6.19 -23.85
C GLY A 261 -5.13 5.20 -24.91
N ASN A 262 -5.51 3.98 -24.53
CA ASN A 262 -5.96 2.91 -25.43
C ASN A 262 -7.49 2.83 -25.58
N LEU A 263 -8.28 3.67 -24.90
CA LEU A 263 -9.73 3.72 -25.08
C LEU A 263 -10.08 4.47 -26.39
N ASP A 264 -11.14 4.03 -27.05
CA ASP A 264 -11.74 4.78 -28.16
C ASP A 264 -12.48 6.03 -27.66
N ASP A 265 -12.68 7.00 -28.55
CA ASP A 265 -13.30 8.28 -28.22
C ASP A 265 -14.73 8.16 -27.72
N THR A 266 -15.47 7.17 -28.19
CA THR A 266 -16.85 6.93 -27.75
C THR A 266 -16.87 6.46 -26.31
N THR A 267 -16.00 5.53 -25.98
CA THR A 267 -15.82 5.02 -24.60
C THR A 267 -15.39 6.15 -23.66
N ARG A 268 -14.40 6.96 -24.04
CA ARG A 268 -13.96 8.12 -23.26
C ARG A 268 -15.09 9.11 -23.00
N LYS A 269 -15.85 9.49 -24.04
CA LYS A 269 -16.99 10.40 -23.91
C LYS A 269 -18.04 9.85 -22.93
N ARG A 270 -18.42 8.58 -23.08
CA ARG A 270 -19.40 7.93 -22.20
C ARG A 270 -18.95 7.86 -20.73
N LEU A 271 -17.66 7.58 -20.48
CA LEU A 271 -17.09 7.62 -19.14
C LEU A 271 -17.18 9.04 -18.54
N ILE A 272 -16.77 10.06 -19.29
CA ILE A 272 -16.83 11.46 -18.84
C ILE A 272 -18.29 11.86 -18.52
N GLU A 273 -19.25 11.51 -19.38
CA GLU A 273 -20.67 11.80 -19.14
C GLU A 273 -21.19 11.08 -17.89
N GLN A 274 -20.82 9.81 -17.71
CA GLN A 274 -21.15 9.04 -16.52
C GLN A 274 -20.61 9.71 -15.26
N TRP A 275 -19.36 10.17 -15.27
CA TRP A 275 -18.76 10.86 -14.13
C TRP A 275 -19.41 12.23 -13.87
N LYS A 276 -19.70 13.00 -14.90
CA LYS A 276 -20.46 14.27 -14.78
C LYS A 276 -21.83 14.05 -14.16
N SER A 277 -22.50 12.94 -14.45
CA SER A 277 -23.81 12.64 -13.86
C SER A 277 -23.77 12.48 -12.34
N THR A 278 -22.63 12.10 -11.77
CA THR A 278 -22.46 11.97 -10.31
C THR A 278 -22.51 13.31 -9.57
N ARG A 279 -22.33 14.45 -10.26
CA ARG A 279 -22.43 15.80 -9.69
C ARG A 279 -23.80 16.09 -9.06
N THR A 280 -24.83 15.40 -9.47
CA THR A 280 -26.18 15.49 -8.87
C THR A 280 -26.27 14.80 -7.51
N MET A 281 -25.30 13.95 -7.19
CA MET A 281 -25.23 13.18 -5.95
C MET A 281 -24.58 14.01 -4.85
N LYS A 282 -25.33 14.38 -3.81
CA LYS A 282 -24.77 15.11 -2.68
C LYS A 282 -23.97 14.15 -1.78
N PRO A 283 -22.65 14.33 -1.64
CA PRO A 283 -21.86 13.52 -0.70
C PRO A 283 -22.29 13.80 0.74
N GLY A 284 -22.14 12.82 1.63
CA GLY A 284 -22.21 13.04 3.07
C GLY A 284 -21.08 13.97 3.54
N ASN A 285 -21.23 14.54 4.74
CA ASN A 285 -20.17 15.36 5.34
C ASN A 285 -19.16 14.46 6.09
N ASN A 286 -18.51 13.58 5.35
CA ASN A 286 -17.57 12.56 5.79
C ASN A 286 -16.58 12.23 4.63
N ASN A 287 -15.93 11.06 4.65
CA ASN A 287 -15.03 10.61 3.59
C ASN A 287 -15.60 10.71 2.16
N TRP A 288 -16.91 10.75 2.00
CA TRP A 288 -17.55 10.89 0.69
C TRP A 288 -17.21 12.20 -0.01
N LEU A 289 -16.80 13.23 0.72
CA LEU A 289 -16.27 14.47 0.13
C LEU A 289 -15.01 14.18 -0.73
N LEU A 290 -14.14 13.26 -0.29
CA LEU A 290 -12.94 12.87 -1.05
C LEU A 290 -13.30 12.10 -2.32
N PHE A 291 -14.34 11.28 -2.32
CA PHE A 291 -14.81 10.62 -3.54
C PHE A 291 -15.33 11.63 -4.56
N SER A 292 -16.07 12.64 -4.14
CA SER A 292 -16.50 13.71 -5.05
C SER A 292 -15.32 14.54 -5.59
N ALA A 293 -14.32 14.81 -4.74
CA ALA A 293 -13.09 15.47 -5.17
C ALA A 293 -12.30 14.62 -6.19
N MET A 294 -12.19 13.31 -5.97
CA MET A 294 -11.53 12.39 -6.91
C MET A 294 -12.22 12.39 -8.28
N VAL A 295 -13.56 12.42 -8.31
CA VAL A 295 -14.29 12.52 -9.58
C VAL A 295 -13.97 13.82 -10.30
N GLU A 296 -13.90 14.94 -9.59
CA GLU A 296 -13.57 16.23 -10.21
C GLU A 296 -12.10 16.29 -10.68
N CYS A 297 -11.17 15.67 -9.94
CA CYS A 297 -9.78 15.53 -10.40
C CYS A 297 -9.68 14.72 -11.70
N GLY A 298 -10.42 13.61 -11.80
CA GLY A 298 -10.48 12.81 -13.02
C GLY A 298 -11.12 13.57 -14.20
N LEU A 299 -12.18 14.30 -13.95
CA LEU A 299 -12.81 15.15 -14.96
C LEU A 299 -11.85 16.23 -15.46
N LYS A 300 -11.09 16.86 -14.56
CA LYS A 300 -10.05 17.84 -14.93
C LYS A 300 -9.00 17.21 -15.86
N GLU A 301 -8.46 16.06 -15.45
CA GLU A 301 -7.38 15.39 -16.19
C GLU A 301 -7.85 14.92 -17.57
N PHE A 302 -9.04 14.32 -17.65
CA PHE A 302 -9.49 13.63 -18.84
C PHE A 302 -10.40 14.47 -19.75
N SER A 303 -10.97 15.59 -19.28
CA SER A 303 -11.83 16.46 -20.07
C SER A 303 -11.47 17.95 -20.02
N GLY A 304 -10.56 18.34 -19.14
CA GLY A 304 -10.24 19.75 -18.88
C GLY A 304 -11.27 20.50 -18.03
N GLU A 305 -12.39 19.86 -17.70
CA GLU A 305 -13.48 20.47 -16.92
C GLU A 305 -13.47 19.97 -15.48
N TRP A 306 -13.64 20.86 -14.50
CA TRP A 306 -13.79 20.48 -13.11
C TRP A 306 -14.57 21.50 -12.31
N ASN A 307 -15.12 21.05 -11.19
CA ASN A 307 -15.73 21.90 -10.17
C ASN A 307 -14.74 22.07 -9.00
N PHE A 308 -13.87 23.08 -9.08
CA PHE A 308 -12.88 23.35 -8.05
C PHE A 308 -13.47 23.53 -6.64
N PRO A 309 -14.59 24.27 -6.43
CA PRO A 309 -15.23 24.37 -5.13
C PRO A 309 -15.54 23.03 -4.44
N THR A 310 -15.88 21.98 -5.22
CA THR A 310 -16.08 20.63 -4.67
C THR A 310 -14.77 20.06 -4.09
N VAL A 311 -13.67 20.23 -4.81
CA VAL A 311 -12.33 19.78 -4.36
C VAL A 311 -11.88 20.59 -3.14
N GLU A 312 -12.00 21.91 -3.20
CA GLU A 312 -11.63 22.81 -2.13
C GLU A 312 -12.37 22.51 -0.82
N ARG A 313 -13.70 22.28 -0.91
CA ARG A 313 -14.51 21.88 0.25
C ARG A 313 -14.01 20.58 0.85
N ALA A 314 -13.72 19.56 0.03
CA ALA A 314 -13.24 18.27 0.52
C ALA A 314 -11.91 18.41 1.28
N LEU A 315 -10.95 19.13 0.70
CA LEU A 315 -9.64 19.37 1.32
C LEU A 315 -9.73 20.19 2.59
N THR A 316 -10.54 21.26 2.59
CA THR A 316 -10.72 22.14 3.76
C THR A 316 -11.35 21.37 4.92
N SER A 317 -12.44 20.62 4.65
CA SER A 317 -13.09 19.81 5.70
C SER A 317 -12.12 18.77 6.29
N HIS A 318 -11.32 18.07 5.47
CA HIS A 318 -10.38 17.09 6.01
C HIS A 318 -9.23 17.74 6.77
N ARG A 319 -8.78 18.95 6.41
CA ARG A 319 -7.81 19.71 7.23
C ARG A 319 -8.38 20.04 8.62
N GLU A 320 -9.66 20.43 8.70
CA GLU A 320 -10.35 20.71 9.96
C GLU A 320 -10.53 19.43 10.80
N TRP A 321 -10.72 18.29 10.16
CA TRP A 321 -10.89 16.98 10.83
C TRP A 321 -9.59 16.28 11.17
N TYR A 322 -8.45 16.87 10.86
CA TYR A 322 -7.14 16.34 11.25
C TYR A 322 -6.95 16.40 12.77
N LYS A 323 -6.58 15.27 13.39
CA LYS A 323 -6.46 15.11 14.85
C LYS A 323 -5.00 15.03 15.34
N GLY A 324 -4.03 15.10 14.45
CA GLY A 324 -2.62 14.89 14.76
C GLY A 324 -2.16 13.47 14.41
N ASP A 325 -0.85 13.24 14.41
CA ASP A 325 -0.19 11.94 14.19
C ASP A 325 -0.66 11.19 12.93
N GLY A 326 -1.02 11.91 11.88
CA GLY A 326 -1.51 11.32 10.62
C GLY A 326 -2.96 10.83 10.68
N VAL A 327 -3.72 11.09 11.75
CA VAL A 327 -5.09 10.63 11.93
C VAL A 327 -6.10 11.70 11.52
N TYR A 328 -7.07 11.32 10.70
CA TYR A 328 -8.19 12.15 10.29
C TYR A 328 -9.51 11.60 10.84
N GLY A 329 -10.45 12.48 11.15
CA GLY A 329 -11.83 12.09 11.44
C GLY A 329 -12.57 11.72 10.15
N ASP A 330 -13.51 10.77 10.23
CA ASP A 330 -14.50 10.53 9.17
C ASP A 330 -15.72 11.44 9.39
N GLY A 331 -15.50 12.75 9.30
CA GLY A 331 -16.44 13.80 9.59
C GLY A 331 -16.02 14.66 10.78
N ALA A 332 -16.86 15.63 11.16
CA ALA A 332 -16.58 16.56 12.24
C ALA A 332 -16.52 15.87 13.62
N ASP A 333 -17.40 14.91 13.85
CA ASP A 333 -17.45 14.12 15.08
C ASP A 333 -16.47 12.95 14.99
N PHE A 334 -15.36 13.05 15.74
CA PHE A 334 -14.30 12.07 15.70
C PHE A 334 -14.71 10.75 16.36
N HIS A 335 -14.51 9.65 15.64
CA HIS A 335 -14.57 8.29 16.14
C HIS A 335 -13.52 7.44 15.41
N LEU A 336 -12.99 6.42 16.07
CA LEU A 336 -12.04 5.49 15.45
C LEU A 336 -12.80 4.35 14.76
N ASP A 337 -12.62 4.27 13.46
CA ASP A 337 -13.05 3.13 12.67
C ASP A 337 -12.04 2.86 11.54
N TYR A 338 -12.29 1.85 10.72
CA TYR A 338 -11.36 1.50 9.65
C TYR A 338 -11.33 2.52 8.50
N TYR A 339 -12.30 3.45 8.39
CA TYR A 339 -12.27 4.51 7.39
C TYR A 339 -11.14 5.52 7.64
N ASN A 340 -10.75 5.72 8.90
CA ASN A 340 -9.61 6.59 9.25
C ASN A 340 -8.28 6.10 8.65
N SER A 341 -8.15 4.80 8.38
CA SER A 341 -6.93 4.18 7.84
C SER A 341 -7.12 3.56 6.45
N TYR A 342 -8.36 3.33 6.01
CA TYR A 342 -8.66 2.66 4.75
C TYR A 342 -8.96 3.61 3.60
N VAL A 343 -9.63 4.73 3.88
CA VAL A 343 -10.09 5.70 2.86
C VAL A 343 -9.33 7.02 2.93
N ILE A 344 -8.93 7.42 4.13
CA ILE A 344 -8.27 8.69 4.42
C ILE A 344 -6.83 8.40 4.87
N HIS A 345 -5.90 8.30 3.94
CA HIS A 345 -4.46 8.12 4.22
C HIS A 345 -3.58 8.73 3.14
#